data_9a8f274ead909ebc95257bfc22e95fa3
#
_entry.id   9a8f274ead909ebc95257bfc22e95fa3
#
_cell.length_a   1.000
_cell.length_b   1.000
_cell.length_c   1.000
_cell.angle_alpha   90.00
_cell.angle_beta   90.00
_cell.angle_gamma   90.00
#
_symmetry.space_group_name_H-M   'P 1'
#
loop_
_entity.id
_entity.type
_entity.pdbx_description
1 polymer ?
#
loop_
_entity_poly.entity_id
_entity_poly.type
_entity_poly.pdbx_seq_one_letter_code
_entity_poly.pdbx_strand_id
1 'polypeptide(L)'
;FAFSTSSSSATLPLTIETAEDELGASNEVASFVLPLGATINMDGTALYQAVAAVFIAQVLGIDLTIAAQLNIVFIAVLASIGTAAVPSAGIVMLVVILESIGVPSAGIALVLGVDRPLDMLRTANNITGDTMVACVIAASEDELVMPGDGQPVTTDGVSAAMRSEEH
;
A
#
# COMPACT_ATOMS: atom_id res chain seq x y z
N PHE A 1 -4.85 6.92 12.71
CA PHE A 1 -3.66 6.43 13.45
C PHE A 1 -2.50 6.15 12.50
N ALA A 2 -2.71 5.41 11.41
CA ALA A 2 -1.71 5.16 10.36
C ALA A 2 -1.03 6.42 9.83
N PHE A 3 -1.84 7.43 9.54
CA PHE A 3 -1.37 8.74 9.13
C PHE A 3 -0.43 9.39 10.17
N SER A 4 -0.76 9.28 11.45
CA SER A 4 0.04 9.87 12.53
C SER A 4 1.37 9.15 12.76
N THR A 5 1.38 7.82 12.67
CA THR A 5 2.57 7.01 12.93
C THR A 5 3.54 6.96 11.76
N SER A 6 3.06 7.04 10.53
CA SER A 6 3.81 6.77 9.29
C SER A 6 4.51 5.38 9.33
N SER A 7 3.91 4.42 10.00
CA SER A 7 4.48 3.08 10.17
C SER A 7 3.37 2.02 10.14
N SER A 8 3.34 1.19 9.10
CA SER A 8 2.41 0.07 9.00
C SER A 8 2.64 -0.93 10.14
N SER A 9 3.90 -1.18 10.52
CA SER A 9 4.22 -2.06 11.64
C SER A 9 3.72 -1.53 12.99
N ALA A 10 3.85 -0.22 13.25
CA ALA A 10 3.33 0.38 14.49
C ALA A 10 1.81 0.44 14.53
N THR A 11 1.15 0.45 13.37
CA THR A 11 -0.30 0.48 13.25
C THR A 11 -0.91 -0.92 13.25
N LEU A 12 -0.13 -1.95 12.97
CA LEU A 12 -0.59 -3.31 12.73
C LEU A 12 -1.55 -3.87 13.82
N PRO A 13 -1.29 -3.70 15.13
CA PRO A 13 -2.23 -4.20 16.14
C PRO A 13 -3.63 -3.58 15.99
N LEU A 14 -3.71 -2.28 15.76
CA LEU A 14 -4.98 -1.58 15.56
C LEU A 14 -5.62 -1.95 14.22
N THR A 15 -4.82 -2.24 13.19
CA THR A 15 -5.32 -2.69 11.89
C THR A 15 -6.00 -4.05 12.01
N ILE A 16 -5.40 -4.98 12.77
CA ILE A 16 -5.98 -6.30 13.03
C ILE A 16 -7.30 -6.14 13.81
N GLU A 17 -7.29 -5.40 14.92
CA GLU A 17 -8.49 -5.12 15.71
C GLU A 17 -9.62 -4.52 14.84
N THR A 18 -9.30 -3.53 14.02
CA THR A 18 -10.29 -2.91 13.12
C THR A 18 -10.82 -3.90 12.08
N ALA A 19 -9.95 -4.74 11.51
CA ALA A 19 -10.36 -5.73 10.52
C ALA A 19 -11.30 -6.79 11.12
N GLU A 20 -11.06 -7.18 12.36
CA GLU A 20 -11.88 -8.18 13.07
C GLU A 20 -13.20 -7.56 13.55
N ASP A 21 -13.13 -6.47 14.32
CA ASP A 21 -14.27 -5.94 15.07
C ASP A 21 -15.19 -5.07 14.21
N GLU A 22 -14.64 -4.31 13.25
CA GLU A 22 -15.39 -3.34 12.46
C GLU A 22 -15.69 -3.83 11.04
N LEU A 23 -14.81 -4.65 10.47
CA LEU A 23 -14.95 -5.12 9.09
C LEU A 23 -15.35 -6.61 9.00
N GLY A 24 -15.30 -7.32 10.12
CA GLY A 24 -15.80 -8.68 10.23
C GLY A 24 -14.91 -9.76 9.62
N ALA A 25 -13.64 -9.48 9.35
CA ALA A 25 -12.69 -10.52 8.94
C ALA A 25 -12.39 -11.45 10.12
N SER A 26 -12.30 -12.77 9.86
CA SER A 26 -11.93 -13.71 10.93
C SER A 26 -10.54 -13.42 11.50
N ASN A 27 -10.34 -13.75 12.76
CA ASN A 27 -9.01 -13.64 13.39
C ASN A 27 -7.95 -14.45 12.64
N GLU A 28 -8.31 -15.61 12.08
CA GLU A 28 -7.40 -16.47 11.32
C GLU A 28 -6.88 -15.74 10.07
N VAL A 29 -7.77 -15.13 9.30
CA VAL A 29 -7.41 -14.36 8.11
C VAL A 29 -6.68 -13.07 8.49
N ALA A 30 -7.20 -12.28 9.43
CA ALA A 30 -6.64 -11.00 9.80
C ALA A 30 -5.22 -11.14 10.37
N SER A 31 -5.00 -12.09 11.29
CA SER A 31 -3.70 -12.32 11.93
C SER A 31 -2.63 -12.89 10.99
N PHE A 32 -3.02 -13.47 9.85
CA PHE A 32 -2.08 -13.95 8.83
C PHE A 32 -1.84 -12.93 7.72
N VAL A 33 -2.93 -12.39 7.15
CA VAL A 33 -2.85 -11.52 5.95
C VAL A 33 -2.27 -10.15 6.26
N LEU A 34 -2.70 -9.51 7.37
CA LEU A 34 -2.28 -8.14 7.67
C LEU A 34 -0.79 -8.00 8.03
N PRO A 35 -0.17 -8.89 8.84
CA PRO A 35 1.29 -8.85 9.05
C PRO A 35 2.09 -9.08 7.77
N LEU A 36 1.60 -9.95 6.89
CA LEU A 36 2.22 -10.20 5.59
C LEU A 36 2.08 -8.96 4.69
N GLY A 37 0.87 -8.40 4.57
CA GLY A 37 0.58 -7.19 3.81
C GLY A 37 1.44 -6.02 4.24
N ALA A 38 1.56 -5.76 5.54
CA ALA A 38 2.37 -4.67 6.08
C ALA A 38 3.85 -4.68 5.61
N THR A 39 4.32 -5.80 5.08
CA THR A 39 5.70 -5.95 4.57
C THR A 39 5.79 -6.08 3.05
N ILE A 40 4.81 -6.66 2.39
CA ILE A 40 4.88 -6.94 0.94
C ILE A 40 3.86 -6.18 0.09
N ASN A 41 2.82 -5.60 0.69
CA ASN A 41 1.77 -4.88 -0.02
C ASN A 41 1.83 -3.38 0.28
N MET A 42 2.86 -2.72 -0.25
CA MET A 42 3.10 -1.30 -0.03
C MET A 42 2.76 -0.45 -1.27
N ASP A 43 1.49 -0.42 -1.65
CA ASP A 43 0.98 0.25 -2.85
C ASP A 43 1.30 1.75 -2.87
N GLY A 44 1.07 2.44 -1.75
CA GLY A 44 1.38 3.85 -1.61
C GLY A 44 2.88 4.13 -1.71
N THR A 45 3.73 3.20 -1.26
CA THR A 45 5.18 3.32 -1.39
C THR A 45 5.63 3.15 -2.84
N ALA A 46 5.11 2.16 -3.54
CA ALA A 46 5.40 1.95 -4.96
C ALA A 46 4.98 3.17 -5.81
N LEU A 47 3.76 3.68 -5.57
CA LEU A 47 3.24 4.86 -6.24
C LEU A 47 4.12 6.10 -5.99
N TYR A 48 4.45 6.35 -4.74
CA TYR A 48 5.32 7.47 -4.37
C TYR A 48 6.69 7.37 -5.06
N GLN A 49 7.33 6.22 -5.00
CA GLN A 49 8.66 6.02 -5.58
C GLN A 49 8.67 6.26 -7.08
N ALA A 50 7.66 5.75 -7.80
CA ALA A 50 7.54 5.97 -9.23
C ALA A 50 7.33 7.45 -9.59
N VAL A 51 6.40 8.13 -8.89
CA VAL A 51 6.12 9.55 -9.13
C VAL A 51 7.31 10.42 -8.75
N ALA A 52 7.95 10.16 -7.60
CA ALA A 52 9.13 10.92 -7.15
C ALA A 52 10.31 10.77 -8.11
N ALA A 53 10.57 9.57 -8.64
CA ALA A 53 11.65 9.35 -9.60
C ALA A 53 11.42 10.14 -10.91
N VAL A 54 10.20 10.11 -11.45
CA VAL A 54 9.84 10.88 -12.65
C VAL A 54 9.93 12.38 -12.37
N PHE A 55 9.42 12.84 -11.23
CA PHE A 55 9.49 14.25 -10.83
C PHE A 55 10.94 14.75 -10.74
N ILE A 56 11.82 14.00 -10.06
CA ILE A 56 13.25 14.35 -9.93
C ILE A 56 13.92 14.41 -11.30
N ALA A 57 13.69 13.43 -12.18
CA ALA A 57 14.22 13.42 -13.53
C ALA A 57 13.78 14.67 -14.30
N GLN A 58 12.50 15.03 -14.25
CA GLN A 58 11.96 16.22 -14.92
C GLN A 58 12.57 17.52 -14.39
N VAL A 59 12.73 17.66 -13.09
CA VAL A 59 13.33 18.87 -12.47
C VAL A 59 14.80 19.02 -12.88
N LEU A 60 15.51 17.90 -13.05
CA LEU A 60 16.89 17.88 -13.51
C LEU A 60 17.05 18.00 -15.04
N GLY A 61 15.94 18.14 -15.77
CA GLY A 61 15.94 18.24 -17.23
C GLY A 61 16.34 16.95 -17.95
N ILE A 62 16.13 15.80 -17.31
CA ILE A 62 16.42 14.47 -17.88
C ILE A 62 15.18 13.93 -18.55
N ASP A 63 15.23 13.76 -19.86
CA ASP A 63 14.13 13.17 -20.64
C ASP A 63 14.06 11.66 -20.44
N LEU A 64 12.93 11.19 -19.94
CA LEU A 64 12.67 9.77 -19.73
C LEU A 64 11.92 9.18 -20.93
N THR A 65 12.55 8.21 -21.58
CA THR A 65 11.86 7.39 -22.59
C THR A 65 10.73 6.56 -21.96
N ILE A 66 9.77 6.11 -22.75
CA ILE A 66 8.69 5.22 -22.27
C ILE A 66 9.29 3.96 -21.63
N ALA A 67 10.36 3.40 -22.21
CA ALA A 67 11.05 2.25 -21.64
C ALA A 67 11.63 2.55 -20.24
N ALA A 68 12.23 3.73 -20.05
CA ALA A 68 12.73 4.17 -18.74
C ALA A 68 11.58 4.34 -17.73
N GLN A 69 10.44 4.90 -18.14
CA GLN A 69 9.26 5.04 -17.27
C GLN A 69 8.69 3.68 -16.86
N LEU A 70 8.58 2.72 -17.77
CA LEU A 70 8.16 1.35 -17.45
C LEU A 70 9.15 0.66 -16.50
N ASN A 71 10.45 0.88 -16.69
CA ASN A 71 11.47 0.37 -15.79
C ASN A 71 11.35 0.96 -14.38
N ILE A 72 11.07 2.27 -14.27
CA ILE A 72 10.77 2.91 -12.97
C ILE A 72 9.62 2.20 -12.26
N VAL A 73 8.49 1.99 -12.94
CA VAL A 73 7.32 1.32 -12.36
C VAL A 73 7.68 -0.08 -11.90
N PHE A 74 8.37 -0.86 -12.74
CA PHE A 74 8.77 -2.22 -12.39
C PHE A 74 9.68 -2.28 -11.18
N ILE A 75 10.72 -1.43 -11.12
CA ILE A 75 11.64 -1.38 -9.99
C ILE A 75 10.94 -0.83 -8.74
N ALA A 76 10.04 0.17 -8.87
CA ALA A 76 9.30 0.71 -7.73
C ALA A 76 8.43 -0.36 -7.07
N VAL A 77 7.75 -1.21 -7.85
CA VAL A 77 6.98 -2.34 -7.32
C VAL A 77 7.89 -3.33 -6.58
N LEU A 78 9.02 -3.72 -7.18
CA LEU A 78 9.96 -4.63 -6.52
C LEU A 78 10.60 -4.00 -5.27
N ALA A 79 10.95 -2.73 -5.32
CA ALA A 79 11.55 -2.00 -4.21
C ALA A 79 10.55 -1.82 -3.05
N SER A 80 9.26 -1.61 -3.35
CA SER A 80 8.24 -1.47 -2.33
C SER A 80 8.09 -2.74 -1.49
N ILE A 81 8.16 -3.92 -2.11
CA ILE A 81 8.11 -5.23 -1.42
C ILE A 81 9.31 -5.40 -0.46
N GLY A 82 10.47 -4.84 -0.79
CA GLY A 82 11.66 -4.89 0.07
C GLY A 82 11.78 -3.73 1.07
N THR A 83 10.82 -2.81 1.08
CA THR A 83 10.86 -1.64 1.96
C THR A 83 10.40 -2.02 3.37
N ALA A 84 11.17 -1.62 4.39
CA ALA A 84 10.75 -1.81 5.78
C ALA A 84 9.52 -0.96 6.11
N ALA A 85 8.59 -1.51 6.91
CA ALA A 85 7.34 -0.86 7.30
C ALA A 85 7.53 0.19 8.43
N VAL A 86 8.58 1.03 8.30
CA VAL A 86 8.96 2.07 9.25
C VAL A 86 9.05 3.44 8.56
N PRO A 87 8.96 4.55 9.32
CA PRO A 87 8.97 5.89 8.73
C PRO A 87 10.19 6.15 7.82
N SER A 88 9.95 6.82 6.70
CA SER A 88 10.95 7.26 5.71
C SER A 88 11.74 6.16 5.01
N ALA A 89 11.44 4.88 5.21
CA ALA A 89 12.15 3.79 4.55
C ALA A 89 12.03 3.84 3.01
N GLY A 90 10.93 4.38 2.49
CA GLY A 90 10.70 4.53 1.06
C GLY A 90 11.74 5.42 0.34
N ILE A 91 12.31 6.41 1.04
CA ILE A 91 13.37 7.27 0.47
C ILE A 91 14.64 6.48 0.20
N VAL A 92 15.01 5.55 1.08
CA VAL A 92 16.22 4.75 0.90
C VAL A 92 16.13 3.93 -0.39
N MET A 93 14.97 3.36 -0.65
CA MET A 93 14.75 2.58 -1.88
C MET A 93 14.62 3.46 -3.13
N LEU A 94 14.24 4.73 -2.99
CA LEU A 94 14.22 5.68 -4.10
C LEU A 94 15.62 5.90 -4.71
N VAL A 95 16.69 5.81 -3.88
CA VAL A 95 18.09 5.86 -4.38
C VAL A 95 18.31 4.80 -5.45
N VAL A 96 17.90 3.55 -5.17
CA VAL A 96 18.08 2.41 -6.09
C VAL A 96 17.35 2.66 -7.42
N ILE A 97 16.15 3.22 -7.35
CA ILE A 97 15.36 3.54 -8.55
C ILE A 97 16.06 4.60 -9.40
N LEU A 98 16.49 5.71 -8.78
CA LEU A 98 17.16 6.80 -9.48
C LEU A 98 18.46 6.34 -10.14
N GLU A 99 19.27 5.56 -9.44
CA GLU A 99 20.51 5.01 -9.97
C GLU A 99 20.27 4.07 -11.17
N SER A 100 19.19 3.28 -11.13
CA SER A 100 18.83 2.36 -12.22
C SER A 100 18.52 3.04 -13.55
N ILE A 101 18.09 4.32 -13.50
CA ILE A 101 17.75 5.14 -14.67
C ILE A 101 18.79 6.22 -14.95
N GLY A 102 19.94 6.19 -14.25
CA GLY A 102 21.03 7.15 -14.45
C GLY A 102 20.71 8.58 -13.92
N VAL A 103 19.73 8.73 -13.05
CA VAL A 103 19.39 10.01 -12.42
C VAL A 103 20.20 10.16 -11.14
N PRO A 104 20.87 11.30 -10.91
CA PRO A 104 21.68 11.52 -9.71
C PRO A 104 20.83 11.40 -8.44
N SER A 105 21.23 10.53 -7.51
CA SER A 105 20.54 10.32 -6.22
C SER A 105 20.52 11.58 -5.34
N ALA A 106 21.42 12.55 -5.58
CA ALA A 106 21.38 13.88 -4.96
C ALA A 106 20.03 14.62 -5.20
N GLY A 107 19.31 14.28 -6.27
CA GLY A 107 17.96 14.79 -6.55
C GLY A 107 16.93 14.48 -5.47
N ILE A 108 17.17 13.52 -4.57
CA ILE A 108 16.29 13.22 -3.43
C ILE A 108 16.11 14.46 -2.54
N ALA A 109 17.11 15.35 -2.47
CA ALA A 109 17.00 16.60 -1.72
C ALA A 109 15.76 17.43 -2.11
N LEU A 110 15.28 17.31 -3.34
CA LEU A 110 14.08 18.01 -3.85
C LEU A 110 12.78 17.55 -3.17
N VAL A 111 12.72 16.29 -2.72
CA VAL A 111 11.54 15.71 -2.12
C VAL A 111 11.61 15.59 -0.59
N LEU A 112 12.79 15.74 0.01
CA LEU A 112 13.00 15.61 1.46
C LEU A 112 12.11 16.57 2.29
N GLY A 113 11.90 17.79 1.79
CA GLY A 113 11.10 18.80 2.49
C GLY A 113 9.61 18.45 2.62
N VAL A 114 9.11 17.59 1.74
CA VAL A 114 7.71 17.16 1.70
C VAL A 114 7.55 15.66 2.00
N ASP A 115 8.64 14.95 2.27
CA ASP A 115 8.59 13.51 2.51
C ASP A 115 7.70 13.14 3.70
N ARG A 116 7.78 13.88 4.79
CA ARG A 116 7.01 13.53 6.00
C ARG A 116 5.50 13.48 5.76
N PRO A 117 4.81 14.52 5.22
CA PRO A 117 3.39 14.44 4.92
C PRO A 117 3.07 13.37 3.85
N LEU A 118 3.98 13.15 2.89
CA LEU A 118 3.78 12.09 1.90
C LEU A 118 3.93 10.70 2.50
N ASP A 119 4.83 10.52 3.48
CA ASP A 119 4.98 9.28 4.23
C ASP A 119 3.72 8.93 5.05
N MET A 120 3.12 9.94 5.67
CA MET A 120 1.85 9.79 6.38
C MET A 120 0.73 9.31 5.44
N LEU A 121 0.63 9.89 4.24
CA LEU A 121 -0.34 9.48 3.22
C LEU A 121 -0.05 8.07 2.66
N ARG A 122 1.22 7.77 2.37
CA ARG A 122 1.64 6.43 1.91
C ARG A 122 1.22 5.35 2.90
N THR A 123 1.47 5.57 4.18
CA THR A 123 1.14 4.61 5.23
C THR A 123 -0.36 4.39 5.32
N ALA A 124 -1.16 5.45 5.28
CA ALA A 124 -2.61 5.32 5.26
C ALA A 124 -3.09 4.52 4.05
N ASN A 125 -2.52 4.76 2.87
CA ASN A 125 -2.86 4.02 1.66
C ASN A 125 -2.45 2.53 1.76
N ASN A 126 -1.24 2.24 2.23
CA ASN A 126 -0.77 0.86 2.40
C ASN A 126 -1.71 0.06 3.32
N ILE A 127 -2.05 0.61 4.49
CA ILE A 127 -2.95 -0.05 5.44
C ILE A 127 -4.36 -0.24 4.88
N THR A 128 -4.86 0.72 4.11
CA THR A 128 -6.15 0.57 3.44
C THR A 128 -6.11 -0.59 2.44
N GLY A 129 -5.05 -0.70 1.64
CA GLY A 129 -4.82 -1.82 0.74
C GLY A 129 -4.75 -3.17 1.46
N ASP A 130 -3.96 -3.24 2.54
CA ASP A 130 -3.82 -4.44 3.37
C ASP A 130 -5.16 -4.90 3.92
N THR A 131 -5.94 -3.96 4.47
CA THR A 131 -7.25 -4.24 5.06
C THR A 131 -8.24 -4.71 4.00
N MET A 132 -8.24 -4.08 2.82
CA MET A 132 -9.07 -4.50 1.70
C MET A 132 -8.74 -5.92 1.25
N VAL A 133 -7.47 -6.27 1.14
CA VAL A 133 -7.03 -7.63 0.77
C VAL A 133 -7.47 -8.64 1.84
N ALA A 134 -7.34 -8.31 3.13
CA ALA A 134 -7.80 -9.18 4.21
C ALA A 134 -9.31 -9.45 4.13
N CYS A 135 -10.13 -8.42 3.88
CA CYS A 135 -11.57 -8.58 3.70
C CYS A 135 -11.93 -9.42 2.46
N VAL A 136 -11.21 -9.21 1.33
CA VAL A 136 -11.44 -10.00 0.11
C VAL A 136 -11.10 -11.48 0.34
N ILE A 137 -10.00 -11.77 1.03
CA ILE A 137 -9.61 -13.14 1.36
C ILE A 137 -10.64 -13.75 2.32
N ALA A 138 -11.02 -13.04 3.39
CA ALA A 138 -12.03 -13.52 4.33
C ALA A 138 -13.37 -13.83 3.62
N ALA A 139 -13.78 -12.97 2.68
CA ALA A 139 -14.97 -13.20 1.88
C ALA A 139 -14.84 -14.42 0.94
N SER A 140 -13.66 -14.68 0.40
CA SER A 140 -13.40 -15.83 -0.49
C SER A 140 -13.37 -17.17 0.24
N GLU A 141 -13.05 -17.14 1.53
CA GLU A 141 -13.01 -18.32 2.41
C GLU A 141 -14.30 -18.48 3.23
N ASP A 142 -15.34 -17.66 2.97
CA ASP A 142 -16.59 -17.60 3.75
C ASP A 142 -16.39 -17.26 5.24
N GLU A 143 -15.31 -16.52 5.54
CA GLU A 143 -14.90 -16.10 6.89
C GLU A 143 -15.10 -14.61 7.16
N LEU A 144 -15.81 -13.89 6.27
CA LEU A 144 -16.20 -12.49 6.50
C LEU A 144 -17.63 -12.46 7.07
N VAL A 145 -17.77 -11.92 8.29
CA VAL A 145 -19.05 -11.74 8.95
C VAL A 145 -19.26 -10.27 9.27
N MET A 146 -20.13 -9.60 8.51
CA MET A 146 -20.37 -8.17 8.73
C MET A 146 -20.93 -7.90 10.14
N PRO A 147 -20.42 -6.87 10.84
CA PRO A 147 -20.92 -6.50 12.14
C PRO A 147 -22.44 -6.21 12.09
N GLY A 148 -23.21 -6.95 12.89
CA GLY A 148 -24.68 -6.80 12.99
C GLY A 148 -25.50 -7.82 12.22
N ASP A 149 -24.98 -8.49 11.21
CA ASP A 149 -25.76 -9.44 10.40
C ASP A 149 -25.66 -10.89 10.86
N GLY A 150 -24.60 -11.24 11.60
CA GLY A 150 -24.39 -12.60 12.14
C GLY A 150 -24.32 -13.72 11.10
N GLN A 151 -24.24 -13.37 9.82
CA GLN A 151 -24.16 -14.29 8.68
C GLN A 151 -22.87 -14.02 7.90
N PRO A 152 -22.18 -15.07 7.45
CA PRO A 152 -21.02 -14.90 6.57
C PRO A 152 -21.42 -14.22 5.26
N VAL A 153 -20.60 -13.29 4.81
CA VAL A 153 -20.71 -12.69 3.47
C VAL A 153 -20.14 -13.70 2.48
N THR A 154 -21.00 -14.43 1.80
CA THR A 154 -20.59 -15.38 0.76
C THR A 154 -20.41 -14.65 -0.59
N THR A 155 -19.50 -15.16 -1.43
CA THR A 155 -19.30 -14.64 -2.80
C THR A 155 -20.59 -14.66 -3.63
N ASP A 156 -21.48 -15.62 -3.38
CA ASP A 156 -22.80 -15.70 -4.01
C ASP A 156 -23.73 -14.59 -3.53
N GLY A 157 -23.67 -14.22 -2.25
CA GLY A 157 -24.44 -13.11 -1.68
C GLY A 157 -24.01 -11.75 -2.26
N VAL A 158 -22.72 -11.50 -2.42
CA VAL A 158 -22.18 -10.28 -3.05
C VAL A 158 -22.64 -10.20 -4.52
N SER A 159 -22.56 -11.30 -5.26
CA SER A 159 -23.02 -11.36 -6.66
C SER A 159 -24.53 -11.17 -6.80
N ALA A 160 -25.32 -11.57 -5.82
CA ALA A 160 -26.77 -11.36 -5.79
C ALA A 160 -27.12 -9.89 -5.48
N ALA A 161 -26.42 -9.27 -4.53
CA ALA A 161 -26.59 -7.86 -4.17
C ALA A 161 -26.26 -6.93 -5.35
N MET A 162 -25.15 -7.14 -6.03
CA MET A 162 -24.76 -6.35 -7.22
C MET A 162 -25.79 -6.45 -8.35
N ARG A 163 -26.45 -7.60 -8.53
CA ARG A 163 -27.50 -7.75 -9.54
C ARG A 163 -28.83 -7.11 -9.16
N SER A 164 -29.09 -6.88 -7.88
CA SER A 164 -30.31 -6.21 -7.40
C SER A 164 -30.25 -4.69 -7.54
N GLU A 165 -29.06 -4.10 -7.68
CA GLU A 165 -28.90 -2.65 -7.88
C GLU A 165 -28.97 -2.23 -9.37
N GLU A 166 -28.98 -3.19 -10.30
CA GLU A 166 -29.11 -2.94 -11.75
C GLU A 166 -30.58 -2.87 -12.25
N HIS A 167 -31.56 -2.93 -11.34
CA HIS A 167 -32.99 -2.83 -11.64
C HIS A 167 -33.63 -1.65 -10.91
#